data_cd44606ef3f58ae7d8093822cb1b9c94
#
_entry.id   cd44606ef3f58ae7d8093822cb1b9c94
#
_cell.length_a   1.000
_cell.length_b   1.000
_cell.length_c   1.000
_cell.angle_alpha   90.00
_cell.angle_beta   90.00
_cell.angle_gamma   90.00
#
_symmetry.space_group_name_H-M   'P 1'
#
loop_
_entity.id
_entity.type
_entity.pdbx_description
1 polymer ?
#
loop_
_entity_poly.entity_id
_entity_poly.type
_entity_poly.pdbx_seq_one_letter_code
_entity_poly.pdbx_strand_id
1 'polypeptide(L)'
;MRYTVSFDCKTHHVSKEGMIPMLLRVSINGEHDYINLGKRIKRIHYDEINKCVKAGITGFGTTNAFIVRQKGIIDAIVEDFERKQEIITTHRVKEMYISRTGKEKSISLFDFIEQTIDYEKKFTKISPSTIKGYLAKLKHLKDFRSKLSIHEVNKVFLDKFQTFLSEELKLSKNTIYNDLVFLRKYTKKLFDQGKLTKYPFSDYTVGQPHLSEVQHLIPAEINELQKLYDSKKLLKIVRKSESKYAKYKEFAVGQRYQEILRYFLVACYCGLRHSDIKTLNNKDIQGNYIVKEMQKGRLDRKKTVRIPLRKRILSLLDLSNPGGLVFDNPVMEDAQTNKYLKAIIQDHTNIKKHITFHCSRHTFAVSSLLLGVPIEVVSDILGHSELTTTQRYAKVVDELRDKHMDKWDMLIKEESNEKEIQVNCPSCENTVMKFEKNIIKLNKIPIECPFCSTNFVYTL
;
A
#
# COMPACT_ATOMS: atom_id res chain seq x y z
N MET A 1 20.32 -44.82 22.90
CA MET A 1 20.81 -44.50 21.53
C MET A 1 22.31 -44.75 21.46
N ARG A 2 22.82 -45.38 20.35
CA ARG A 2 24.26 -45.48 20.11
C ARG A 2 24.73 -44.24 19.33
N TYR A 3 25.56 -43.43 19.99
CA TYR A 3 26.10 -42.20 19.41
C TYR A 3 27.62 -42.12 19.61
N THR A 4 28.36 -41.75 18.57
CA THR A 4 29.81 -41.49 18.66
C THR A 4 30.27 -40.39 17.74
N VAL A 5 31.23 -39.58 18.20
CA VAL A 5 31.92 -38.57 17.39
C VAL A 5 33.41 -38.83 17.38
N SER A 6 33.97 -39.06 16.22
CA SER A 6 35.40 -39.27 16.04
C SER A 6 36.01 -38.27 15.07
N PHE A 7 37.28 -37.91 15.32
CA PHE A 7 38.05 -37.15 14.37
C PHE A 7 38.50 -38.04 13.21
N ASP A 8 38.43 -37.52 11.99
CA ASP A 8 38.88 -38.20 10.79
C ASP A 8 39.48 -37.24 9.75
N CYS A 9 40.18 -37.76 8.76
CA CYS A 9 40.72 -37.00 7.64
C CYS A 9 40.50 -37.78 6.34
N LYS A 10 40.12 -37.09 5.25
CA LYS A 10 40.05 -37.71 3.92
C LYS A 10 41.45 -37.84 3.33
N THR A 11 42.10 -38.94 3.59
CA THR A 11 43.50 -39.21 3.15
C THR A 11 43.64 -39.29 1.62
N HIS A 12 42.55 -39.57 0.88
CA HIS A 12 42.54 -39.57 -0.59
C HIS A 12 42.45 -38.18 -1.24
N HIS A 13 42.10 -37.15 -0.48
CA HIS A 13 41.98 -35.78 -0.97
C HIS A 13 43.20 -34.93 -0.59
N VAL A 14 44.36 -35.30 -1.09
CA VAL A 14 45.61 -34.59 -0.82
C VAL A 14 45.76 -33.38 -1.78
N SER A 15 45.99 -32.17 -1.25
CA SER A 15 46.36 -31.01 -2.08
C SER A 15 47.77 -31.13 -2.62
N LYS A 16 48.13 -30.28 -3.60
CA LYS A 16 49.49 -30.19 -4.15
C LYS A 16 50.58 -29.94 -3.05
N GLU A 17 50.19 -29.40 -1.92
CA GLU A 17 51.02 -29.09 -0.77
C GLU A 17 51.04 -30.21 0.30
N GLY A 18 50.48 -31.38 0.00
CA GLY A 18 50.41 -32.47 0.94
C GLY A 18 49.38 -32.33 2.07
N MET A 19 48.40 -31.41 1.93
CA MET A 19 47.40 -31.11 2.95
C MET A 19 46.13 -31.93 2.74
N ILE A 20 45.57 -32.50 3.81
CA ILE A 20 44.32 -33.26 3.82
C ILE A 20 43.24 -32.54 4.66
N PRO A 21 41.95 -32.61 4.28
CA PRO A 21 40.89 -31.98 5.04
C PRO A 21 40.60 -32.70 6.35
N MET A 22 40.37 -31.90 7.41
CA MET A 22 39.97 -32.36 8.73
C MET A 22 38.45 -32.52 8.81
N LEU A 23 37.98 -33.67 9.33
CA LEU A 23 36.57 -33.99 9.43
C LEU A 23 36.21 -34.47 10.85
N LEU A 24 34.92 -34.38 11.22
CA LEU A 24 34.35 -35.16 12.29
C LEU A 24 33.39 -36.19 11.67
N ARG A 25 33.56 -37.44 12.03
CA ARG A 25 32.61 -38.52 11.74
C ARG A 25 31.62 -38.60 12.89
N VAL A 26 30.37 -38.39 12.59
CA VAL A 26 29.23 -38.51 13.52
C VAL A 26 28.53 -39.83 13.17
N SER A 27 28.36 -40.71 14.11
CA SER A 27 27.64 -41.97 13.93
C SER A 27 26.49 -42.08 14.92
N ILE A 28 25.30 -42.43 14.42
CA ILE A 28 24.07 -42.56 15.20
C ILE A 28 23.36 -43.84 14.75
N ASN A 29 23.15 -44.77 15.67
CA ASN A 29 22.47 -46.04 15.40
C ASN A 29 22.99 -46.80 14.16
N GLY A 30 24.30 -46.71 13.88
CA GLY A 30 24.94 -47.40 12.77
C GLY A 30 25.08 -46.57 11.48
N GLU A 31 24.27 -45.54 11.29
CA GLU A 31 24.44 -44.58 10.20
C GLU A 31 25.54 -43.55 10.54
N HIS A 32 26.29 -43.07 9.55
CA HIS A 32 27.31 -42.08 9.76
C HIS A 32 27.34 -41.02 8.67
N ASP A 33 27.70 -39.78 9.06
CA ASP A 33 27.96 -38.66 8.16
C ASP A 33 29.24 -37.92 8.58
N TYR A 34 29.77 -37.12 7.66
CA TYR A 34 31.01 -36.39 7.87
C TYR A 34 30.77 -34.91 7.89
N ILE A 35 31.32 -34.23 8.90
CA ILE A 35 31.31 -32.78 9.05
C ILE A 35 32.69 -32.24 8.73
N ASN A 36 32.80 -31.40 7.71
CA ASN A 36 34.06 -30.75 7.34
C ASN A 36 34.37 -29.60 8.31
N LEU A 37 35.53 -29.68 8.97
CA LEU A 37 35.99 -28.67 9.92
C LEU A 37 36.53 -27.38 9.27
N GLY A 38 36.62 -27.33 7.93
CA GLY A 38 37.12 -26.19 7.17
C GLY A 38 38.60 -25.93 7.37
N LYS A 39 39.32 -26.83 8.01
CA LYS A 39 40.79 -26.80 8.18
C LYS A 39 41.44 -27.98 7.49
N ARG A 40 42.73 -27.83 7.22
CA ARG A 40 43.55 -28.91 6.62
C ARG A 40 44.80 -29.13 7.48
N ILE A 41 45.32 -30.34 7.51
CA ILE A 41 46.58 -30.67 8.12
C ILE A 41 47.49 -31.37 7.09
N LYS A 42 48.79 -31.39 7.30
CA LYS A 42 49.71 -32.21 6.48
C LYS A 42 49.41 -33.68 6.72
N ARG A 43 49.35 -34.48 5.66
CA ARG A 43 49.05 -35.93 5.76
C ARG A 43 49.99 -36.66 6.75
N ILE A 44 51.29 -36.28 6.79
CA ILE A 44 52.26 -36.86 7.69
C ILE A 44 51.95 -36.64 9.17
N HIS A 45 51.15 -35.61 9.50
CA HIS A 45 50.75 -35.26 10.86
C HIS A 45 49.50 -35.97 11.34
N TYR A 46 48.84 -36.73 10.49
CA TYR A 46 47.65 -37.51 10.82
C TYR A 46 48.02 -38.97 11.11
N ASP A 47 47.53 -39.49 12.23
CA ASP A 47 47.59 -40.87 12.60
C ASP A 47 46.28 -41.56 12.17
N GLU A 48 46.36 -42.40 11.13
CA GLU A 48 45.22 -43.11 10.57
C GLU A 48 44.68 -44.21 11.50
N ILE A 49 45.56 -44.79 12.34
CA ILE A 49 45.19 -45.88 13.24
C ILE A 49 44.44 -45.31 14.44
N ASN A 50 45.04 -44.29 15.09
CA ASN A 50 44.51 -43.71 16.31
C ASN A 50 43.51 -42.55 16.06
N LYS A 51 43.27 -42.23 14.81
CA LYS A 51 42.35 -41.14 14.42
C LYS A 51 42.62 -39.81 15.18
N CYS A 52 43.89 -39.43 15.24
CA CYS A 52 44.34 -38.24 15.96
C CYS A 52 45.46 -37.49 15.22
N VAL A 53 45.78 -36.31 15.72
CA VAL A 53 46.97 -35.58 15.27
C VAL A 53 48.19 -36.11 16.06
N LYS A 54 49.29 -36.45 15.37
CA LYS A 54 50.52 -36.96 15.98
C LYS A 54 51.13 -35.97 16.96
N ALA A 55 51.59 -36.46 18.11
CA ALA A 55 52.31 -35.69 19.11
C ALA A 55 53.67 -35.15 18.58
N GLY A 56 54.20 -34.06 19.19
CA GLY A 56 55.52 -33.52 18.83
C GLY A 56 55.53 -32.56 17.63
N ILE A 57 54.40 -32.21 17.05
CA ILE A 57 54.28 -31.30 15.91
C ILE A 57 53.96 -29.91 16.36
N THR A 58 54.56 -28.87 15.72
CA THR A 58 54.22 -27.47 15.97
C THR A 58 52.73 -27.23 15.77
N GLY A 59 52.05 -26.70 16.80
CA GLY A 59 50.58 -26.46 16.78
C GLY A 59 49.74 -27.68 17.18
N PHE A 60 50.33 -28.79 17.66
CA PHE A 60 49.61 -29.97 18.16
C PHE A 60 48.52 -29.61 19.19
N GLY A 61 48.89 -28.84 20.24
CA GLY A 61 48.00 -28.46 21.31
C GLY A 61 46.81 -27.60 20.81
N THR A 62 47.08 -26.62 19.96
CA THR A 62 46.03 -25.73 19.40
C THR A 62 45.09 -26.50 18.44
N THR A 63 45.63 -27.45 17.66
CA THR A 63 44.83 -28.26 16.74
C THR A 63 43.97 -29.25 17.50
N ASN A 64 44.47 -29.92 18.53
CA ASN A 64 43.69 -30.84 19.35
C ASN A 64 42.62 -30.07 20.18
N ALA A 65 42.98 -28.95 20.78
CA ALA A 65 42.00 -28.12 21.49
C ALA A 65 40.86 -27.64 20.56
N PHE A 66 41.17 -27.34 19.29
CA PHE A 66 40.17 -27.04 18.28
C PHE A 66 39.25 -28.25 17.99
N ILE A 67 39.82 -29.46 17.78
CA ILE A 67 39.07 -30.70 17.55
C ILE A 67 38.14 -30.99 18.73
N VAL A 68 38.65 -30.96 19.96
CA VAL A 68 37.87 -31.20 21.19
C VAL A 68 36.71 -30.19 21.29
N ARG A 69 36.96 -28.92 21.02
CA ARG A 69 35.88 -27.87 21.02
C ARG A 69 34.79 -28.19 19.98
N GLN A 70 35.20 -28.66 18.79
CA GLN A 70 34.22 -28.96 17.74
C GLN A 70 33.42 -30.23 18.09
N LYS A 71 33.99 -31.22 18.74
CA LYS A 71 33.28 -32.39 19.27
C LYS A 71 32.27 -31.94 20.34
N GLY A 72 32.64 -31.13 21.29
CA GLY A 72 31.75 -30.62 22.34
C GLY A 72 30.54 -29.83 21.80
N ILE A 73 30.67 -29.16 20.66
CA ILE A 73 29.51 -28.51 19.99
C ILE A 73 28.53 -29.57 19.51
N ILE A 74 29.01 -30.69 18.96
CA ILE A 74 28.14 -31.76 18.48
C ILE A 74 27.46 -32.46 19.67
N ASP A 75 28.22 -32.73 20.75
CA ASP A 75 27.68 -33.34 21.97
C ASP A 75 26.54 -32.49 22.53
N ALA A 76 26.73 -31.16 22.67
CA ALA A 76 25.71 -30.26 23.08
C ALA A 76 24.46 -30.17 22.16
N ILE A 77 24.64 -30.46 20.85
CA ILE A 77 23.52 -30.55 19.90
C ILE A 77 22.71 -31.82 20.16
N VAL A 78 23.39 -32.94 20.38
CA VAL A 78 22.72 -34.22 20.65
C VAL A 78 21.96 -34.14 21.97
N GLU A 79 22.58 -33.62 23.04
CA GLU A 79 21.92 -33.37 24.33
C GLU A 79 20.65 -32.46 24.19
N ASP A 80 20.72 -31.43 23.36
CA ASP A 80 19.56 -30.57 23.09
C ASP A 80 18.40 -31.31 22.43
N PHE A 81 18.71 -32.21 21.47
CA PHE A 81 17.69 -33.06 20.83
C PHE A 81 17.09 -34.05 21.82
N GLU A 82 17.94 -34.70 22.66
CA GLU A 82 17.49 -35.63 23.68
C GLU A 82 16.57 -34.96 24.69
N ARG A 83 16.94 -33.79 25.19
CA ARG A 83 16.11 -32.98 26.12
C ARG A 83 14.78 -32.61 25.53
N LYS A 84 14.72 -32.35 24.21
CA LYS A 84 13.48 -31.97 23.50
C LYS A 84 12.69 -33.18 23.02
N GLN A 85 13.20 -34.40 23.24
CA GLN A 85 12.61 -35.67 22.76
C GLN A 85 12.41 -35.68 21.24
N GLU A 86 13.32 -35.02 20.50
CA GLU A 86 13.29 -34.98 19.03
C GLU A 86 14.01 -36.16 18.41
N ILE A 87 13.58 -36.53 17.18
CA ILE A 87 14.25 -37.59 16.41
C ILE A 87 15.67 -37.12 16.03
N ILE A 88 16.69 -37.90 16.42
CA ILE A 88 18.08 -37.58 16.18
C ILE A 88 18.59 -38.41 14.99
N THR A 89 19.02 -37.69 13.92
CA THR A 89 19.68 -38.29 12.75
C THR A 89 21.00 -37.58 12.49
N THR A 90 21.93 -38.28 11.82
CA THR A 90 23.24 -37.71 11.45
C THR A 90 23.11 -36.46 10.62
N HIS A 91 22.11 -36.40 9.73
CA HIS A 91 21.81 -35.22 8.90
C HIS A 91 21.37 -34.04 9.73
N ARG A 92 20.42 -34.19 10.65
CA ARG A 92 19.96 -33.12 11.53
C ARG A 92 21.06 -32.58 12.45
N VAL A 93 21.89 -33.45 12.97
CA VAL A 93 23.07 -33.06 13.78
C VAL A 93 24.02 -32.20 12.95
N LYS A 94 24.29 -32.61 11.71
CA LYS A 94 25.15 -31.86 10.78
C LYS A 94 24.56 -30.49 10.42
N GLU A 95 23.29 -30.42 10.12
CA GLU A 95 22.59 -29.13 9.86
C GLU A 95 22.69 -28.19 11.08
N MET A 96 22.40 -28.69 12.28
CA MET A 96 22.47 -27.93 13.50
C MET A 96 23.91 -27.48 13.84
N TYR A 97 24.90 -28.35 13.59
CA TYR A 97 26.33 -28.00 13.74
C TYR A 97 26.74 -26.89 12.78
N ILE A 98 26.34 -26.98 11.51
CA ILE A 98 26.60 -25.96 10.50
C ILE A 98 25.96 -24.63 10.94
N SER A 99 24.73 -24.66 11.42
CA SER A 99 24.01 -23.49 11.94
C SER A 99 24.72 -22.88 13.15
N ARG A 100 25.15 -23.70 14.17
CA ARG A 100 25.83 -23.20 15.38
C ARG A 100 27.25 -22.69 15.15
N THR A 101 27.97 -23.25 14.18
CA THR A 101 29.39 -22.89 13.94
C THR A 101 29.56 -21.77 12.93
N GLY A 102 28.49 -21.26 12.36
CA GLY A 102 28.54 -20.21 11.33
C GLY A 102 29.26 -20.62 10.05
N LYS A 103 29.46 -21.93 9.83
CA LYS A 103 30.06 -22.48 8.60
C LYS A 103 29.08 -22.64 7.44
N GLU A 104 27.84 -22.22 7.59
CA GLU A 104 27.04 -21.91 6.42
C GLU A 104 27.81 -20.92 5.57
N LYS A 105 27.98 -21.20 4.29
CA LYS A 105 28.24 -20.15 3.30
C LYS A 105 27.25 -19.05 3.66
N SER A 106 27.73 -17.88 4.06
CA SER A 106 26.86 -16.78 4.47
C SER A 106 25.79 -16.63 3.41
N ILE A 107 24.57 -17.00 3.75
CA ILE A 107 23.46 -16.93 2.79
C ILE A 107 23.33 -15.45 2.46
N SER A 108 23.53 -15.12 1.19
CA SER A 108 23.33 -13.78 0.71
C SER A 108 21.86 -13.42 0.86
N LEU A 109 21.56 -12.33 1.54
CA LEU A 109 20.20 -11.83 1.64
C LEU A 109 19.64 -11.49 0.26
N PHE A 110 20.46 -11.00 -0.65
CA PHE A 110 20.05 -10.66 -2.02
C PHE A 110 19.61 -11.91 -2.80
N ASP A 111 20.42 -12.96 -2.76
CA ASP A 111 20.10 -14.22 -3.45
C ASP A 111 18.80 -14.83 -2.90
N PHE A 112 18.60 -14.78 -1.58
CA PHE A 112 17.37 -15.25 -0.95
C PHE A 112 16.14 -14.41 -1.41
N ILE A 113 16.28 -13.09 -1.46
CA ILE A 113 15.19 -12.21 -1.91
C ILE A 113 14.87 -12.48 -3.38
N GLU A 114 15.89 -12.56 -4.25
CA GLU A 114 15.72 -12.80 -5.68
C GLU A 114 15.06 -14.17 -5.95
N GLN A 115 15.55 -15.22 -5.33
CA GLN A 115 14.94 -16.57 -5.42
C GLN A 115 13.48 -16.57 -4.93
N THR A 116 13.21 -15.83 -3.84
CA THR A 116 11.85 -15.73 -3.32
C THR A 116 10.93 -14.95 -4.28
N ILE A 117 11.41 -13.86 -4.88
CA ILE A 117 10.65 -13.10 -5.89
C ILE A 117 10.37 -13.96 -7.11
N ASP A 118 11.35 -14.73 -7.59
CA ASP A 118 11.19 -15.64 -8.73
C ASP A 118 10.20 -16.77 -8.44
N TYR A 119 10.23 -17.30 -7.22
CA TYR A 119 9.24 -18.27 -6.75
C TYR A 119 7.84 -17.63 -6.71
N GLU A 120 7.71 -16.45 -6.08
CA GLU A 120 6.44 -15.74 -6.00
C GLU A 120 5.89 -15.41 -7.40
N LYS A 121 6.75 -15.05 -8.36
CA LYS A 121 6.38 -14.80 -9.75
C LYS A 121 5.82 -16.04 -10.46
N LYS A 122 6.39 -17.22 -10.18
CA LYS A 122 5.99 -18.48 -10.84
C LYS A 122 4.75 -19.10 -10.20
N PHE A 123 4.68 -19.09 -8.88
CA PHE A 123 3.71 -19.90 -8.12
C PHE A 123 2.65 -19.07 -7.39
N THR A 124 2.78 -17.74 -7.36
CA THR A 124 1.77 -16.87 -6.76
C THR A 124 1.26 -15.87 -7.80
N LYS A 125 0.00 -15.45 -7.63
CA LYS A 125 -0.64 -14.51 -8.56
C LYS A 125 -0.26 -13.05 -8.23
N ILE A 126 1.05 -12.76 -8.13
CA ILE A 126 1.55 -11.40 -7.90
C ILE A 126 1.54 -10.59 -9.19
N SER A 127 1.08 -9.34 -9.12
CA SER A 127 1.04 -8.47 -10.28
C SER A 127 2.45 -8.06 -10.75
N PRO A 128 2.66 -7.84 -12.07
CA PRO A 128 3.95 -7.35 -12.59
C PRO A 128 4.39 -6.02 -11.96
N SER A 129 3.44 -5.14 -11.62
CA SER A 129 3.73 -3.88 -10.93
C SER A 129 4.27 -4.07 -9.51
N THR A 130 3.77 -5.08 -8.79
CA THR A 130 4.29 -5.44 -7.46
C THR A 130 5.72 -5.96 -7.55
N ILE A 131 6.01 -6.82 -8.53
CA ILE A 131 7.38 -7.32 -8.78
C ILE A 131 8.32 -6.16 -9.09
N LYS A 132 7.92 -5.25 -9.99
CA LYS A 132 8.71 -4.04 -10.30
C LYS A 132 8.99 -3.22 -9.04
N GLY A 133 8.01 -3.08 -8.15
CA GLY A 133 8.18 -2.42 -6.86
C GLY A 133 9.14 -3.14 -5.92
N TYR A 134 9.16 -4.47 -5.90
CA TYR A 134 10.12 -5.25 -5.11
C TYR A 134 11.55 -5.10 -5.64
N LEU A 135 11.73 -5.15 -6.96
CA LEU A 135 13.05 -4.97 -7.59
C LEU A 135 13.62 -3.57 -7.34
N ALA A 136 12.79 -2.52 -7.33
CA ALA A 136 13.22 -1.17 -6.98
C ALA A 136 13.74 -1.10 -5.53
N LYS A 137 13.03 -1.73 -4.57
CA LYS A 137 13.45 -1.76 -3.17
C LYS A 137 14.71 -2.60 -2.96
N LEU A 138 14.83 -3.72 -3.67
CA LEU A 138 16.05 -4.52 -3.67
C LEU A 138 17.24 -3.73 -4.23
N LYS A 139 17.02 -2.88 -5.23
CA LYS A 139 18.05 -1.99 -5.75
C LYS A 139 18.52 -1.02 -4.67
N HIS A 140 17.63 -0.33 -3.94
CA HIS A 140 18.02 0.56 -2.84
C HIS A 140 18.88 -0.19 -1.80
N LEU A 141 18.54 -1.43 -1.49
CA LEU A 141 19.31 -2.25 -0.54
C LEU A 141 20.70 -2.60 -1.09
N LYS A 142 20.81 -2.92 -2.39
CA LYS A 142 22.10 -3.16 -3.07
C LYS A 142 22.96 -1.91 -3.20
N ASP A 143 22.33 -0.74 -3.41
CA ASP A 143 23.00 0.55 -3.46
C ASP A 143 23.59 0.91 -2.07
N PHE A 144 22.90 0.54 -0.97
CA PHE A 144 23.41 0.70 0.39
C PHE A 144 24.58 -0.25 0.72
N ARG A 145 24.49 -1.52 0.29
CA ARG A 145 25.51 -2.54 0.53
C ARG A 145 25.63 -3.46 -0.69
N SER A 146 26.82 -3.58 -1.25
CA SER A 146 27.09 -4.46 -2.41
C SER A 146 27.01 -5.95 -2.06
N LYS A 147 27.26 -6.32 -0.80
CA LYS A 147 27.14 -7.68 -0.26
C LYS A 147 26.50 -7.60 1.11
N LEU A 148 25.53 -8.46 1.37
CA LEU A 148 24.80 -8.49 2.64
C LEU A 148 24.44 -9.93 3.01
N SER A 149 24.99 -10.38 4.15
CA SER A 149 24.59 -11.66 4.75
C SER A 149 23.27 -11.51 5.52
N ILE A 150 22.49 -12.59 5.60
CA ILE A 150 21.23 -12.59 6.37
C ILE A 150 21.47 -12.25 7.86
N HIS A 151 22.65 -12.58 8.42
CA HIS A 151 23.00 -12.37 9.82
C HIS A 151 23.45 -10.93 10.13
N GLU A 152 23.75 -10.13 9.10
CA GLU A 152 24.18 -8.73 9.28
C GLU A 152 22.99 -7.79 9.50
N VAL A 153 21.76 -8.24 9.18
CA VAL A 153 20.55 -7.44 9.39
C VAL A 153 20.19 -7.45 10.87
N ASN A 154 20.49 -6.37 11.54
CA ASN A 154 20.17 -6.13 12.94
C ASN A 154 19.68 -4.67 13.12
N LYS A 155 19.34 -4.27 14.35
CA LYS A 155 18.85 -2.91 14.63
C LYS A 155 19.80 -1.82 14.09
N VAL A 156 21.11 -1.94 14.33
CA VAL A 156 22.09 -0.95 13.86
C VAL A 156 22.14 -0.86 12.34
N PHE A 157 22.00 -2.00 11.65
CA PHE A 157 21.88 -2.02 10.19
C PHE A 157 20.62 -1.30 9.73
N LEU A 158 19.48 -1.56 10.37
CA LEU A 158 18.20 -0.94 10.03
C LEU A 158 18.22 0.58 10.21
N ASP A 159 18.79 1.06 11.31
CA ASP A 159 18.97 2.50 11.57
C ASP A 159 19.84 3.15 10.47
N LYS A 160 21.01 2.55 10.14
CA LYS A 160 21.90 3.05 9.07
C LYS A 160 21.23 3.00 7.69
N PHE A 161 20.48 1.95 7.40
CA PHE A 161 19.76 1.85 6.13
C PHE A 161 18.66 2.91 6.01
N GLN A 162 17.92 3.17 7.09
CA GLN A 162 16.93 4.25 7.12
C GLN A 162 17.57 5.63 6.90
N THR A 163 18.70 5.89 7.53
CA THR A 163 19.47 7.13 7.35
C THR A 163 19.93 7.28 5.90
N PHE A 164 20.49 6.23 5.30
CA PHE A 164 20.88 6.21 3.88
C PHE A 164 19.71 6.55 2.94
N LEU A 165 18.53 5.93 3.17
CA LEU A 165 17.33 6.20 2.37
C LEU A 165 16.87 7.66 2.50
N SER A 166 17.01 8.27 3.69
CA SER A 166 16.54 9.64 3.95
C SER A 166 17.53 10.71 3.50
N GLU A 167 18.81 10.53 3.77
CA GLU A 167 19.84 11.57 3.60
C GLU A 167 20.53 11.48 2.24
N GLU A 168 20.91 10.27 1.82
CA GLU A 168 21.62 10.09 0.55
C GLU A 168 20.64 9.98 -0.63
N LEU A 169 19.62 9.11 -0.53
CA LEU A 169 18.64 8.96 -1.60
C LEU A 169 17.50 9.99 -1.53
N LYS A 170 17.37 10.76 -0.45
CA LYS A 170 16.35 11.79 -0.23
C LYS A 170 14.93 11.32 -0.50
N LEU A 171 14.63 10.08 -0.11
CA LEU A 171 13.33 9.47 -0.36
C LEU A 171 12.26 9.99 0.60
N SER A 172 11.01 9.97 0.14
CA SER A 172 9.87 10.36 0.97
C SER A 172 9.69 9.38 2.16
N LYS A 173 9.13 9.87 3.28
CA LYS A 173 8.82 9.04 4.46
C LYS A 173 8.05 7.77 4.13
N ASN A 174 7.08 7.85 3.20
CA ASN A 174 6.29 6.71 2.76
C ASN A 174 7.10 5.71 1.91
N THR A 175 8.04 6.18 1.11
CA THR A 175 8.96 5.30 0.37
C THR A 175 9.87 4.55 1.34
N ILE A 176 10.49 5.26 2.29
CA ILE A 176 11.33 4.67 3.35
C ILE A 176 10.54 3.62 4.15
N TYR A 177 9.32 3.95 4.59
CA TYR A 177 8.44 3.00 5.24
C TYR A 177 8.23 1.72 4.42
N ASN A 178 7.95 1.86 3.12
CA ASN A 178 7.74 0.74 2.22
C ASN A 178 9.00 -0.10 1.99
N ASP A 179 10.20 0.50 1.98
CA ASP A 179 11.48 -0.21 1.90
C ASP A 179 11.74 -1.03 3.16
N LEU A 180 11.50 -0.47 4.34
CA LEU A 180 11.61 -1.18 5.61
C LEU A 180 10.58 -2.33 5.74
N VAL A 181 9.34 -2.12 5.31
CA VAL A 181 8.31 -3.17 5.26
C VAL A 181 8.69 -4.29 4.30
N PHE A 182 9.30 -3.97 3.17
CA PHE A 182 9.85 -4.95 2.24
C PHE A 182 10.94 -5.80 2.91
N LEU A 183 11.90 -5.19 3.55
CA LEU A 183 12.97 -5.90 4.26
C LEU A 183 12.40 -6.74 5.41
N ARG A 184 11.42 -6.22 6.16
CA ARG A 184 10.70 -6.95 7.21
C ARG A 184 10.01 -8.21 6.69
N LYS A 185 9.40 -8.16 5.51
CA LYS A 185 8.75 -9.32 4.87
C LYS A 185 9.74 -10.47 4.68
N TYR A 186 10.92 -10.19 4.12
CA TYR A 186 11.89 -11.24 3.78
C TYR A 186 12.67 -11.75 4.98
N THR A 187 13.01 -10.87 5.92
CA THR A 187 13.65 -11.29 7.18
C THR A 187 12.68 -12.11 8.04
N LYS A 188 11.37 -11.82 8.01
CA LYS A 188 10.36 -12.66 8.67
C LYS A 188 10.31 -14.06 8.06
N LYS A 189 10.32 -14.18 6.72
CA LYS A 189 10.38 -15.47 6.04
C LYS A 189 11.63 -16.27 6.42
N LEU A 190 12.81 -15.62 6.51
CA LEU A 190 14.04 -16.25 6.96
C LEU A 190 13.96 -16.76 8.40
N PHE A 191 13.39 -15.97 9.28
CA PHE A 191 13.18 -16.33 10.68
C PHE A 191 12.21 -17.52 10.81
N ASP A 192 11.07 -17.47 10.10
CA ASP A 192 10.08 -18.56 10.10
C ASP A 192 10.62 -19.87 9.51
N GLN A 193 11.63 -19.79 8.63
CA GLN A 193 12.38 -20.95 8.10
C GLN A 193 13.51 -21.42 9.04
N GLY A 194 13.66 -20.85 10.22
CA GLY A 194 14.73 -21.19 11.16
C GLY A 194 16.15 -20.76 10.73
N LYS A 195 16.28 -19.95 9.66
CA LYS A 195 17.58 -19.49 9.14
C LYS A 195 18.16 -18.31 9.95
N LEU A 196 17.35 -17.68 10.79
CA LEU A 196 17.77 -16.63 11.72
C LEU A 196 17.44 -17.07 13.14
N THR A 197 18.39 -16.93 14.05
CA THR A 197 18.20 -17.24 15.48
C THR A 197 17.45 -16.12 16.23
N LYS A 198 17.57 -14.87 15.77
CA LYS A 198 16.84 -13.72 16.28
C LYS A 198 16.17 -12.97 15.13
N TYR A 199 14.91 -12.56 15.36
CA TYR A 199 14.18 -11.76 14.37
C TYR A 199 14.70 -10.31 14.38
N PRO A 200 15.20 -9.77 13.24
CA PRO A 200 15.84 -8.44 13.21
C PRO A 200 14.94 -7.28 13.61
N PHE A 201 13.63 -7.43 13.43
CA PHE A 201 12.65 -6.39 13.77
C PHE A 201 11.98 -6.57 15.14
N SER A 202 12.47 -7.50 16.01
CA SER A 202 11.95 -7.65 17.37
C SER A 202 12.11 -6.37 18.20
N ASP A 203 13.25 -5.71 18.03
CA ASP A 203 13.63 -4.51 18.78
C ASP A 203 13.64 -3.26 17.86
N TYR A 204 12.93 -3.31 16.73
CA TYR A 204 12.86 -2.23 15.76
C TYR A 204 11.43 -2.00 15.29
N THR A 205 10.90 -0.80 15.57
CA THR A 205 9.57 -0.41 15.14
C THR A 205 9.65 0.36 13.83
N VAL A 206 9.08 -0.21 12.77
CA VAL A 206 8.85 0.54 11.53
C VAL A 206 7.77 1.57 11.82
N GLY A 207 8.08 2.85 11.63
CA GLY A 207 7.14 3.95 11.85
C GLY A 207 5.82 3.77 11.09
N GLN A 208 4.82 4.58 11.42
CA GLN A 208 3.57 4.58 10.67
C GLN A 208 3.74 5.29 9.31
N PRO A 209 3.00 4.88 8.27
CA PRO A 209 3.00 5.60 7.01
C PRO A 209 2.47 7.01 7.21
N HIS A 210 3.12 7.99 6.61
CA HIS A 210 2.68 9.37 6.67
C HIS A 210 1.38 9.54 5.87
N LEU A 211 0.31 9.91 6.54
CA LEU A 211 -0.95 10.26 5.89
C LEU A 211 -0.83 11.69 5.34
N SER A 212 -0.51 11.81 4.06
CA SER A 212 -0.58 13.10 3.37
C SER A 212 -2.03 13.51 3.17
N GLU A 213 -2.29 14.82 3.18
CA GLU A 213 -3.61 15.35 2.81
C GLU A 213 -3.98 14.92 1.40
N VAL A 214 -5.23 14.51 1.27
CA VAL A 214 -5.75 14.00 0.01
C VAL A 214 -6.14 15.16 -0.88
N GLN A 215 -5.38 15.40 -1.95
CA GLN A 215 -5.70 16.41 -2.93
C GLN A 215 -6.97 16.01 -3.72
N HIS A 216 -7.94 16.91 -3.76
CA HIS A 216 -9.19 16.72 -4.49
C HIS A 216 -9.68 18.05 -5.05
N LEU A 217 -10.59 17.99 -6.01
CA LEU A 217 -11.25 19.16 -6.59
C LEU A 217 -12.52 19.50 -5.81
N ILE A 218 -12.77 20.78 -5.62
CA ILE A 218 -14.06 21.28 -5.13
C ILE A 218 -15.06 21.39 -6.28
N PRO A 219 -16.38 21.49 -6.01
CA PRO A 219 -17.40 21.58 -7.06
C PRO A 219 -17.18 22.70 -8.09
N ALA A 220 -16.68 23.86 -7.66
CA ALA A 220 -16.36 24.98 -8.55
C ALA A 220 -15.25 24.63 -9.55
N GLU A 221 -14.20 23.94 -9.09
CA GLU A 221 -13.07 23.49 -9.93
C GLU A 221 -13.51 22.40 -10.93
N ILE A 222 -14.41 21.48 -10.51
CA ILE A 222 -14.98 20.47 -11.42
C ILE A 222 -15.81 21.16 -12.51
N ASN A 223 -16.61 22.18 -12.14
CA ASN A 223 -17.39 22.95 -13.09
C ASN A 223 -16.53 23.75 -14.07
N GLU A 224 -15.39 24.29 -13.61
CA GLU A 224 -14.40 24.96 -14.47
C GLU A 224 -13.86 23.99 -15.53
N LEU A 225 -13.46 22.78 -15.11
CA LEU A 225 -12.99 21.73 -16.03
C LEU A 225 -14.07 21.26 -17.00
N GLN A 226 -15.32 21.14 -16.55
CA GLN A 226 -16.44 20.79 -17.41
C GLN A 226 -16.67 21.85 -18.47
N LYS A 227 -16.69 23.14 -18.07
CA LYS A 227 -16.81 24.26 -19.03
C LYS A 227 -15.65 24.30 -20.03
N LEU A 228 -14.42 24.02 -19.58
CA LEU A 228 -13.27 23.92 -20.45
C LEU A 228 -13.45 22.81 -21.50
N TYR A 229 -13.91 21.62 -21.06
CA TYR A 229 -14.21 20.51 -21.95
C TYR A 229 -15.30 20.86 -22.98
N ASP A 230 -16.43 21.40 -22.51
CA ASP A 230 -17.60 21.72 -23.35
C ASP A 230 -17.29 22.84 -24.36
N SER A 231 -16.41 23.76 -24.03
CA SER A 231 -15.99 24.86 -24.91
C SER A 231 -15.17 24.41 -26.12
N LYS A 232 -14.64 23.18 -26.12
CA LYS A 232 -13.75 22.62 -27.14
C LYS A 232 -12.49 23.46 -27.44
N LYS A 233 -12.18 24.44 -26.56
CA LYS A 233 -10.99 25.31 -26.73
C LYS A 233 -9.68 24.53 -26.79
N LEU A 234 -9.60 23.40 -26.05
CA LEU A 234 -8.44 22.55 -26.05
C LEU A 234 -8.08 21.98 -27.43
N LEU A 235 -9.07 21.72 -28.30
CA LEU A 235 -8.86 21.13 -29.63
C LEU A 235 -7.93 21.96 -30.54
N LYS A 236 -7.86 23.26 -30.31
CA LYS A 236 -7.04 24.19 -31.09
C LYS A 236 -5.59 24.31 -30.65
N ILE A 237 -5.21 23.58 -29.58
CA ILE A 237 -3.89 23.75 -28.98
C ILE A 237 -2.82 23.03 -29.80
N VAL A 238 -1.77 23.77 -30.12
CA VAL A 238 -0.54 23.30 -30.76
C VAL A 238 0.62 23.57 -29.79
N ARG A 239 1.51 22.60 -29.60
CA ARG A 239 2.74 22.78 -28.83
C ARG A 239 3.96 22.80 -29.74
N LYS A 240 4.90 23.68 -29.39
CA LYS A 240 6.23 23.69 -30.01
C LYS A 240 7.13 22.66 -29.35
N SER A 241 7.95 21.99 -30.12
CA SER A 241 8.97 21.10 -29.60
C SER A 241 10.18 21.91 -29.13
N GLU A 242 10.61 21.68 -27.90
CA GLU A 242 11.83 22.25 -27.33
C GLU A 242 13.10 21.51 -27.79
N SER A 243 12.94 20.32 -28.40
CA SER A 243 14.07 19.51 -28.87
C SER A 243 14.64 20.03 -30.20
N LYS A 244 15.93 20.29 -30.24
CA LYS A 244 16.67 20.63 -31.47
C LYS A 244 16.61 19.53 -32.54
N TYR A 245 16.33 18.29 -32.13
CA TYR A 245 16.28 17.10 -33.01
C TYR A 245 14.86 16.66 -33.34
N ALA A 246 13.83 17.42 -32.95
CA ALA A 246 12.45 17.03 -33.26
C ALA A 246 12.18 17.08 -34.74
N LYS A 247 11.64 15.98 -35.29
CA LYS A 247 11.20 15.87 -36.70
C LYS A 247 10.17 16.93 -37.07
N TYR A 248 9.35 17.34 -36.10
CA TYR A 248 8.34 18.40 -36.21
C TYR A 248 8.57 19.46 -35.14
N LYS A 249 8.64 20.71 -35.57
CA LYS A 249 8.78 21.86 -34.64
C LYS A 249 7.48 22.15 -33.88
N GLU A 250 6.34 21.82 -34.49
CA GLU A 250 5.00 22.01 -33.91
C GLU A 250 4.19 20.73 -34.09
N PHE A 251 3.37 20.40 -33.10
CA PHE A 251 2.48 19.24 -33.14
C PHE A 251 1.16 19.54 -32.38
N ALA A 252 0.05 19.13 -33.01
CA ALA A 252 -1.27 19.31 -32.46
C ALA A 252 -1.47 18.37 -31.25
N VAL A 253 -1.71 18.92 -30.07
CA VAL A 253 -1.98 18.16 -28.85
C VAL A 253 -3.42 18.28 -28.40
N GLY A 254 -4.18 19.15 -29.04
CA GLY A 254 -5.52 19.54 -28.61
C GLY A 254 -6.50 18.39 -28.47
N GLN A 255 -6.55 17.50 -29.44
CA GLN A 255 -7.43 16.31 -29.35
C GLN A 255 -7.06 15.42 -28.15
N ARG A 256 -5.77 15.25 -27.90
CA ARG A 256 -5.26 14.47 -26.77
C ARG A 256 -5.61 15.12 -25.44
N TYR A 257 -5.51 16.45 -25.34
CA TYR A 257 -5.93 17.21 -24.16
C TYR A 257 -7.43 17.04 -23.90
N GLN A 258 -8.23 17.15 -24.95
CA GLN A 258 -9.68 17.00 -24.87
C GLN A 258 -10.06 15.59 -24.34
N GLU A 259 -9.42 14.54 -24.88
CA GLU A 259 -9.66 13.16 -24.45
C GLU A 259 -9.21 12.92 -23.02
N ILE A 260 -8.02 13.40 -22.62
CA ILE A 260 -7.53 13.24 -21.26
C ILE A 260 -8.46 13.93 -20.26
N LEU A 261 -8.93 15.13 -20.59
CA LEU A 261 -9.90 15.82 -19.74
C LEU A 261 -11.22 15.05 -19.68
N ARG A 262 -11.66 14.41 -20.77
CA ARG A 262 -12.85 13.54 -20.83
C ARG A 262 -12.72 12.37 -19.86
N TYR A 263 -11.62 11.57 -19.91
CA TYR A 263 -11.45 10.45 -18.97
C TYR A 263 -11.37 10.92 -17.53
N PHE A 264 -10.70 12.04 -17.28
CA PHE A 264 -10.56 12.59 -15.94
C PHE A 264 -11.91 13.02 -15.36
N LEU A 265 -12.74 13.69 -16.15
CA LEU A 265 -14.10 14.08 -15.72
C LEU A 265 -14.99 12.86 -15.48
N VAL A 266 -14.95 11.84 -16.37
CA VAL A 266 -15.67 10.58 -16.12
C VAL A 266 -15.23 9.98 -14.81
N ALA A 267 -13.90 9.92 -14.53
CA ALA A 267 -13.38 9.40 -13.29
C ALA A 267 -13.79 10.23 -12.06
N CYS A 268 -13.91 11.56 -12.20
CA CYS A 268 -14.45 12.44 -11.14
C CYS A 268 -15.92 12.14 -10.81
N TYR A 269 -16.70 11.70 -11.81
CA TYR A 269 -18.13 11.43 -11.62
C TYR A 269 -18.45 9.99 -11.26
N CYS A 270 -17.55 9.03 -11.48
CA CYS A 270 -17.79 7.62 -11.20
C CYS A 270 -16.81 6.98 -10.21
N GLY A 271 -15.73 7.66 -9.86
CA GLY A 271 -14.73 7.17 -8.91
C GLY A 271 -13.84 6.02 -9.41
N LEU A 272 -13.90 5.63 -10.68
CA LEU A 272 -13.05 4.59 -11.26
C LEU A 272 -11.58 4.98 -11.22
N ARG A 273 -10.69 3.98 -11.04
CA ARG A 273 -9.25 4.18 -11.13
C ARG A 273 -8.82 4.37 -12.58
N HIS A 274 -7.66 4.96 -12.82
CA HIS A 274 -7.08 5.11 -14.16
C HIS A 274 -7.03 3.78 -14.92
N SER A 275 -6.60 2.69 -14.28
CA SER A 275 -6.58 1.35 -14.89
C SER A 275 -7.97 0.83 -15.29
N ASP A 276 -9.01 1.21 -14.55
CA ASP A 276 -10.39 0.76 -14.80
C ASP A 276 -11.02 1.60 -15.92
N ILE A 277 -10.72 2.90 -15.98
CA ILE A 277 -11.07 3.78 -17.11
C ILE A 277 -10.40 3.29 -18.41
N LYS A 278 -9.12 2.93 -18.34
CA LYS A 278 -8.36 2.42 -19.51
C LYS A 278 -8.98 1.17 -20.12
N THR A 279 -9.64 0.37 -19.31
CA THR A 279 -10.26 -0.90 -19.74
C THR A 279 -11.78 -0.86 -19.74
N LEU A 280 -12.38 0.34 -19.61
CA LEU A 280 -13.82 0.48 -19.63
C LEU A 280 -14.37 0.15 -21.02
N ASN A 281 -15.23 -0.84 -21.08
CA ASN A 281 -15.83 -1.33 -22.31
C ASN A 281 -17.33 -1.04 -22.32
N ASN A 282 -17.93 -0.90 -23.49
CA ASN A 282 -19.38 -0.70 -23.63
C ASN A 282 -20.21 -1.87 -23.08
N LYS A 283 -19.63 -3.09 -22.99
CA LYS A 283 -20.23 -4.23 -22.28
C LYS A 283 -20.35 -4.02 -20.76
N ASP A 284 -19.52 -3.16 -20.20
CA ASP A 284 -19.57 -2.81 -18.78
C ASP A 284 -20.77 -1.88 -18.48
N ILE A 285 -21.43 -1.33 -19.51
CA ILE A 285 -22.62 -0.49 -19.40
C ILE A 285 -23.85 -1.40 -19.43
N GLN A 286 -24.48 -1.60 -18.30
CA GLN A 286 -25.65 -2.48 -18.14
C GLN A 286 -26.84 -1.68 -17.62
N GLY A 287 -27.77 -1.33 -18.52
CA GLY A 287 -28.89 -0.46 -18.21
C GLY A 287 -28.39 0.91 -17.69
N ASN A 288 -28.82 1.28 -16.49
CA ASN A 288 -28.46 2.54 -15.85
C ASN A 288 -27.20 2.43 -14.93
N TYR A 289 -26.32 1.45 -15.19
CA TYR A 289 -25.15 1.21 -14.34
C TYR A 289 -23.89 0.93 -15.15
N ILE A 290 -22.74 1.36 -14.62
CA ILE A 290 -21.44 0.77 -14.96
C ILE A 290 -21.25 -0.43 -14.04
N VAL A 291 -21.09 -1.63 -14.61
CA VAL A 291 -20.80 -2.87 -13.89
C VAL A 291 -19.40 -3.31 -14.30
N LYS A 292 -18.41 -3.00 -13.47
CA LYS A 292 -16.99 -3.15 -13.83
C LYS A 292 -16.26 -4.06 -12.87
N GLU A 293 -15.59 -5.08 -13.43
CA GLU A 293 -14.59 -5.84 -12.69
C GLU A 293 -13.31 -5.02 -12.58
N MET A 294 -12.87 -4.73 -11.34
CA MET A 294 -11.74 -3.87 -11.04
C MET A 294 -10.42 -4.53 -11.46
N GLN A 295 -9.54 -3.77 -12.13
CA GLN A 295 -8.25 -4.27 -12.57
C GLN A 295 -7.26 -4.48 -11.41
N LYS A 296 -7.36 -3.66 -10.35
CA LYS A 296 -6.49 -3.76 -9.18
C LYS A 296 -7.12 -4.70 -8.15
N GLY A 297 -6.37 -5.71 -7.75
CA GLY A 297 -6.78 -6.70 -6.75
C GLY A 297 -6.02 -8.01 -6.96
N ARG A 298 -6.26 -9.00 -6.12
CA ARG A 298 -5.79 -10.36 -6.35
C ARG A 298 -6.52 -10.93 -7.57
N LEU A 299 -5.81 -11.63 -8.44
CA LEU A 299 -6.38 -12.24 -9.66
C LEU A 299 -7.50 -13.24 -9.38
N ASP A 300 -7.51 -13.82 -8.17
CA ASP A 300 -8.50 -14.80 -7.72
C ASP A 300 -9.71 -14.19 -6.99
N ARG A 301 -9.67 -12.88 -6.68
CA ARG A 301 -10.72 -12.16 -5.94
C ARG A 301 -10.88 -10.73 -6.46
N LYS A 302 -11.13 -10.60 -7.75
CA LYS A 302 -11.43 -9.28 -8.31
C LYS A 302 -12.82 -8.85 -7.88
N LYS A 303 -12.93 -7.63 -7.36
CA LYS A 303 -14.19 -7.04 -6.95
C LYS A 303 -14.88 -6.42 -8.16
N THR A 304 -16.16 -6.72 -8.34
CA THR A 304 -17.03 -6.03 -9.29
C THR A 304 -17.74 -4.89 -8.58
N VAL A 305 -17.67 -3.70 -9.17
CA VAL A 305 -18.38 -2.52 -8.67
C VAL A 305 -19.56 -2.20 -9.57
N ARG A 306 -20.63 -1.67 -8.95
CA ARG A 306 -21.83 -1.23 -9.64
C ARG A 306 -22.05 0.25 -9.39
N ILE A 307 -21.88 1.08 -10.41
CA ILE A 307 -21.88 2.54 -10.30
C ILE A 307 -23.07 3.08 -11.08
N PRO A 308 -24.01 3.82 -10.45
CA PRO A 308 -25.15 4.39 -11.14
C PRO A 308 -24.73 5.41 -12.21
N LEU A 309 -25.18 5.21 -13.43
CA LEU A 309 -25.00 6.18 -14.51
C LEU A 309 -25.93 7.38 -14.30
N ARG A 310 -25.35 8.58 -14.41
CA ARG A 310 -26.08 9.85 -14.34
C ARG A 310 -25.83 10.64 -15.62
N LYS A 311 -26.71 11.61 -15.89
CA LYS A 311 -26.69 12.42 -17.14
C LYS A 311 -25.30 12.93 -17.51
N ARG A 312 -24.53 13.44 -16.51
CA ARG A 312 -23.17 13.97 -16.72
C ARG A 312 -22.17 12.91 -17.18
N ILE A 313 -22.27 11.67 -16.67
CA ILE A 313 -21.41 10.57 -17.12
C ILE A 313 -21.81 10.20 -18.55
N LEU A 314 -23.10 9.98 -18.79
CA LEU A 314 -23.61 9.58 -20.10
C LEU A 314 -23.19 10.54 -21.22
N SER A 315 -23.20 11.86 -20.98
CA SER A 315 -22.77 12.85 -21.98
C SER A 315 -21.28 12.80 -22.34
N LEU A 316 -20.48 12.11 -21.54
CA LEU A 316 -19.03 11.96 -21.72
C LEU A 316 -18.63 10.56 -22.27
N LEU A 317 -19.57 9.60 -22.33
CA LEU A 317 -19.29 8.28 -22.85
C LEU A 317 -19.61 8.20 -24.34
N ASP A 318 -18.78 7.47 -25.09
CA ASP A 318 -19.12 7.06 -26.44
C ASP A 318 -19.61 5.62 -26.42
N LEU A 319 -20.90 5.45 -26.69
CA LEU A 319 -21.59 4.16 -26.68
C LEU A 319 -21.94 3.68 -28.08
N SER A 320 -21.38 4.32 -29.13
CA SER A 320 -21.69 4.00 -30.52
C SER A 320 -21.20 2.61 -30.95
N ASN A 321 -20.14 2.07 -30.30
CA ASN A 321 -19.60 0.75 -30.60
C ASN A 321 -19.93 -0.27 -29.49
N PRO A 322 -20.97 -1.10 -29.60
CA PRO A 322 -21.44 -1.99 -28.51
C PRO A 322 -20.40 -3.00 -27.99
N GLY A 323 -19.38 -3.32 -28.74
CA GLY A 323 -18.32 -4.26 -28.35
C GLY A 323 -16.98 -3.63 -28.04
N GLY A 324 -16.85 -2.31 -28.24
CA GLY A 324 -15.60 -1.57 -28.14
C GLY A 324 -15.33 -0.95 -26.78
N LEU A 325 -14.16 -0.32 -26.67
CA LEU A 325 -13.83 0.52 -25.54
C LEU A 325 -14.71 1.79 -25.57
N VAL A 326 -15.07 2.26 -24.39
CA VAL A 326 -15.83 3.52 -24.23
C VAL A 326 -15.02 4.73 -24.71
N PHE A 327 -13.71 4.61 -24.72
CA PHE A 327 -12.79 5.64 -25.22
C PHE A 327 -12.06 5.08 -26.43
N ASP A 328 -12.39 5.54 -27.63
CA ASP A 328 -11.82 5.04 -28.90
C ASP A 328 -10.33 5.27 -29.03
N ASN A 329 -9.82 6.39 -28.52
CA ASN A 329 -8.41 6.60 -28.39
C ASN A 329 -7.91 5.86 -27.13
N PRO A 330 -6.91 4.97 -27.24
CA PRO A 330 -6.43 4.23 -26.09
C PRO A 330 -5.96 5.20 -25.00
N VAL A 331 -6.54 5.03 -23.82
CA VAL A 331 -6.14 5.81 -22.63
C VAL A 331 -4.66 5.56 -22.39
N MET A 332 -3.90 6.64 -22.35
CA MET A 332 -2.44 6.60 -22.20
C MET A 332 -2.01 5.96 -20.85
N GLU A 333 -0.74 5.60 -20.77
CA GLU A 333 -0.16 5.18 -19.48
C GLU A 333 -0.27 6.30 -18.44
N ASP A 334 -0.36 5.91 -17.15
CA ASP A 334 -0.64 6.82 -16.03
C ASP A 334 0.32 8.01 -15.96
N ALA A 335 1.63 7.77 -16.14
CA ALA A 335 2.64 8.82 -16.13
C ALA A 335 2.42 9.85 -17.22
N GLN A 336 2.05 9.40 -18.42
CA GLN A 336 1.83 10.27 -19.57
C GLN A 336 0.51 11.02 -19.44
N THR A 337 -0.55 10.37 -18.96
CA THR A 337 -1.83 11.00 -18.64
C THR A 337 -1.62 12.11 -17.63
N ASN A 338 -0.88 11.87 -16.54
CA ASN A 338 -0.57 12.87 -15.53
C ASN A 338 0.25 14.04 -16.05
N LYS A 339 1.21 13.81 -16.97
CA LYS A 339 1.98 14.88 -17.63
C LYS A 339 1.07 15.84 -18.39
N TYR A 340 0.15 15.30 -19.19
CA TYR A 340 -0.78 16.12 -19.96
C TYR A 340 -1.85 16.77 -19.09
N LEU A 341 -2.38 16.05 -18.10
CA LEU A 341 -3.35 16.60 -17.13
C LEU A 341 -2.74 17.79 -16.40
N LYS A 342 -1.48 17.68 -15.93
CA LYS A 342 -0.76 18.80 -15.32
C LYS A 342 -0.70 20.01 -16.25
N ALA A 343 -0.39 19.82 -17.51
CA ALA A 343 -0.34 20.90 -18.49
C ALA A 343 -1.73 21.54 -18.71
N ILE A 344 -2.79 20.74 -18.82
CA ILE A 344 -4.17 21.24 -18.93
C ILE A 344 -4.53 22.12 -17.72
N ILE A 345 -4.26 21.62 -16.51
CA ILE A 345 -4.58 22.34 -15.25
C ILE A 345 -3.80 23.65 -15.17
N GLN A 346 -2.49 23.62 -15.41
CA GLN A 346 -1.62 24.79 -15.23
C GLN A 346 -1.83 25.85 -16.29
N ASP A 347 -2.03 25.44 -17.56
CA ASP A 347 -2.04 26.36 -18.70
C ASP A 347 -3.46 26.87 -19.06
N HIS A 348 -4.52 26.16 -18.60
CA HIS A 348 -5.89 26.42 -19.08
C HIS A 348 -6.93 26.54 -17.97
N THR A 349 -6.52 26.51 -16.70
CA THR A 349 -7.42 26.70 -15.56
C THR A 349 -6.83 27.61 -14.48
N ASN A 350 -7.66 28.05 -13.53
CA ASN A 350 -7.22 28.80 -12.35
C ASN A 350 -6.87 27.88 -11.15
N ILE A 351 -6.90 26.58 -11.35
CA ILE A 351 -6.67 25.58 -10.27
C ILE A 351 -5.18 25.57 -9.91
N LYS A 352 -4.85 25.93 -8.66
CA LYS A 352 -3.46 25.99 -8.16
C LYS A 352 -2.99 24.70 -7.50
N LYS A 353 -3.87 23.69 -7.37
CA LYS A 353 -3.57 22.41 -6.74
C LYS A 353 -2.74 21.50 -7.66
N HIS A 354 -1.90 20.66 -7.07
CA HIS A 354 -1.23 19.60 -7.79
C HIS A 354 -2.19 18.43 -8.04
N ILE A 355 -2.82 18.43 -9.22
CA ILE A 355 -3.80 17.41 -9.59
C ILE A 355 -3.15 16.30 -10.41
N THR A 356 -3.29 15.08 -9.94
CA THR A 356 -2.98 13.83 -10.66
C THR A 356 -4.28 13.12 -11.03
N PHE A 357 -4.22 12.12 -11.92
CA PHE A 357 -5.42 11.37 -12.27
C PHE A 357 -6.10 10.72 -11.06
N HIS A 358 -5.31 10.29 -10.07
CA HIS A 358 -5.86 9.69 -8.85
C HIS A 358 -6.70 10.67 -8.01
N CYS A 359 -6.46 11.98 -8.16
CA CYS A 359 -7.28 13.01 -7.51
C CYS A 359 -8.75 12.95 -7.97
N SER A 360 -9.05 12.47 -9.18
CA SER A 360 -10.43 12.28 -9.64
C SER A 360 -11.25 11.37 -8.71
N ARG A 361 -10.62 10.27 -8.29
CA ARG A 361 -11.26 9.32 -7.36
C ARG A 361 -11.41 9.90 -5.95
N HIS A 362 -10.45 10.72 -5.51
CA HIS A 362 -10.56 11.46 -4.26
C HIS A 362 -11.68 12.51 -4.34
N THR A 363 -11.78 13.20 -5.48
CA THR A 363 -12.84 14.15 -5.78
C THR A 363 -14.21 13.49 -5.71
N PHE A 364 -14.38 12.31 -6.34
CA PHE A 364 -15.62 11.54 -6.24
C PHE A 364 -15.97 11.21 -4.79
N ALA A 365 -15.00 10.69 -4.03
CA ALA A 365 -15.23 10.30 -2.64
C ALA A 365 -15.66 11.48 -1.77
N VAL A 366 -14.88 12.56 -1.80
CA VAL A 366 -15.16 13.78 -1.01
C VAL A 366 -16.49 14.40 -1.41
N SER A 367 -16.72 14.57 -2.72
CA SER A 367 -17.98 15.17 -3.21
C SER A 367 -19.19 14.33 -2.85
N SER A 368 -19.10 12.99 -2.92
CA SER A 368 -20.19 12.09 -2.52
C SER A 368 -20.50 12.20 -1.03
N LEU A 369 -19.47 12.24 -0.19
CA LEU A 369 -19.64 12.43 1.26
C LEU A 369 -20.27 13.80 1.57
N LEU A 370 -19.79 14.89 0.94
CA LEU A 370 -20.35 16.22 1.11
C LEU A 370 -21.82 16.31 0.67
N LEU A 371 -22.24 15.47 -0.28
CA LEU A 371 -23.63 15.33 -0.69
C LEU A 371 -24.45 14.43 0.26
N GLY A 372 -23.87 13.93 1.35
CA GLY A 372 -24.55 13.09 2.33
C GLY A 372 -24.66 11.61 1.95
N VAL A 373 -23.91 11.14 0.93
CA VAL A 373 -23.88 9.72 0.60
C VAL A 373 -23.17 8.96 1.72
N PRO A 374 -23.77 7.91 2.30
CA PRO A 374 -23.13 7.13 3.38
C PRO A 374 -21.75 6.60 2.98
N ILE A 375 -20.81 6.60 3.93
CA ILE A 375 -19.42 6.21 3.67
C ILE A 375 -19.30 4.76 3.19
N GLU A 376 -20.19 3.87 3.62
CA GLU A 376 -20.29 2.48 3.20
C GLU A 376 -20.64 2.37 1.71
N VAL A 377 -21.58 3.19 1.25
CA VAL A 377 -22.00 3.25 -0.17
C VAL A 377 -20.86 3.81 -1.01
N VAL A 378 -20.19 4.86 -0.55
CA VAL A 378 -19.00 5.42 -1.22
C VAL A 378 -17.89 4.37 -1.29
N SER A 379 -17.64 3.65 -0.20
CA SER A 379 -16.64 2.59 -0.13
C SER A 379 -16.94 1.45 -1.11
N ASP A 380 -18.20 1.07 -1.22
CA ASP A 380 -18.62 0.01 -2.15
C ASP A 380 -18.47 0.43 -3.62
N ILE A 381 -18.94 1.61 -3.99
CA ILE A 381 -18.77 2.18 -5.34
C ILE A 381 -17.28 2.28 -5.71
N LEU A 382 -16.45 2.69 -4.76
CA LEU A 382 -15.00 2.74 -4.95
C LEU A 382 -14.35 1.35 -5.00
N GLY A 383 -15.03 0.29 -4.59
CA GLY A 383 -14.48 -1.06 -4.55
C GLY A 383 -13.36 -1.20 -3.52
N HIS A 384 -13.46 -0.54 -2.36
CA HIS A 384 -12.54 -0.77 -1.27
C HIS A 384 -12.88 -2.10 -0.58
N SER A 385 -11.84 -2.88 -0.23
CA SER A 385 -11.98 -4.12 0.52
C SER A 385 -12.22 -3.87 2.01
N GLU A 386 -11.75 -2.73 2.51
CA GLU A 386 -11.86 -2.31 3.89
C GLU A 386 -12.32 -0.87 3.98
N LEU A 387 -13.23 -0.59 4.91
CA LEU A 387 -13.77 0.74 5.15
C LEU A 387 -12.69 1.74 5.62
N THR A 388 -11.66 1.23 6.30
CA THR A 388 -10.48 2.00 6.75
C THR A 388 -9.81 2.77 5.62
N THR A 389 -9.85 2.22 4.39
CA THR A 389 -9.33 2.93 3.20
C THR A 389 -10.14 4.19 2.88
N THR A 390 -11.44 4.20 3.21
CA THR A 390 -12.34 5.35 2.99
C THR A 390 -12.28 6.33 4.16
N GLN A 391 -11.89 5.87 5.35
CA GLN A 391 -11.71 6.72 6.55
C GLN A 391 -10.62 7.79 6.40
N ARG A 392 -9.76 7.68 5.38
CA ARG A 392 -8.82 8.77 5.03
C ARG A 392 -9.51 10.10 4.70
N TYR A 393 -10.81 10.06 4.43
CA TYR A 393 -11.66 11.23 4.23
C TYR A 393 -12.35 11.68 5.54
N ALA A 394 -11.86 11.25 6.71
CA ALA A 394 -12.48 11.49 8.02
C ALA A 394 -12.71 12.98 8.31
N LYS A 395 -11.79 13.87 7.89
CA LYS A 395 -11.99 15.34 8.04
C LYS A 395 -13.31 15.81 7.42
N VAL A 396 -13.67 15.26 6.24
CA VAL A 396 -14.95 15.58 5.58
C VAL A 396 -16.13 15.04 6.38
N VAL A 397 -15.96 13.86 6.98
CA VAL A 397 -16.99 13.26 7.84
C VAL A 397 -17.19 14.09 9.12
N ASP A 398 -16.13 14.68 9.67
CA ASP A 398 -16.23 15.57 10.84
C ASP A 398 -17.01 16.85 10.52
N GLU A 399 -16.74 17.50 9.37
CA GLU A 399 -17.52 18.64 8.89
C GLU A 399 -19.01 18.30 8.66
N LEU A 400 -19.28 17.07 8.22
CA LEU A 400 -20.66 16.58 8.03
C LEU A 400 -21.35 16.25 9.35
N ARG A 401 -20.59 15.84 10.36
CA ARG A 401 -21.13 15.50 11.68
C ARG A 401 -21.89 16.66 12.27
N ASP A 402 -21.29 17.86 12.26
CA ASP A 402 -21.92 19.08 12.78
C ASP A 402 -23.22 19.38 12.03
N LYS A 403 -23.17 19.40 10.68
CA LYS A 403 -24.37 19.64 9.86
C LYS A 403 -25.47 18.58 10.02
N HIS A 404 -25.11 17.35 10.36
CA HIS A 404 -26.09 16.30 10.59
C HIS A 404 -26.66 16.33 12.01
N MET A 405 -25.85 16.82 12.99
CA MET A 405 -26.34 17.00 14.35
C MET A 405 -27.36 18.16 14.44
N ASP A 406 -27.22 19.23 13.65
CA ASP A 406 -28.24 20.28 13.54
C ASP A 406 -29.63 19.75 13.17
N LYS A 407 -29.70 18.59 12.47
CA LYS A 407 -31.00 17.95 12.16
C LYS A 407 -31.68 17.33 13.37
N TRP A 408 -30.95 17.04 14.44
CA TRP A 408 -31.55 16.56 15.70
C TRP A 408 -32.41 17.63 16.35
N ASP A 409 -31.97 18.91 16.29
CA ASP A 409 -32.73 20.04 16.79
C ASP A 409 -34.01 20.25 15.98
N MET A 410 -34.04 19.79 14.71
CA MET A 410 -35.24 19.77 13.88
C MET A 410 -36.21 18.61 14.22
N LEU A 411 -35.70 17.50 14.81
CA LEU A 411 -36.56 16.38 15.25
C LEU A 411 -37.25 16.68 16.57
N ILE A 412 -36.59 17.44 17.43
CA ILE A 412 -37.17 18.02 18.63
C ILE A 412 -37.80 19.35 18.18
N LYS A 413 -38.78 19.33 17.29
CA LYS A 413 -39.78 20.42 17.32
C LYS A 413 -40.33 20.32 18.71
N GLU A 414 -39.97 21.28 19.59
CA GLU A 414 -40.88 21.68 20.63
C GLU A 414 -42.22 21.74 19.93
N GLU A 415 -43.23 21.02 20.41
CA GLU A 415 -44.59 21.41 20.21
C GLU A 415 -44.60 22.87 20.75
N SER A 416 -44.32 23.79 19.83
CA SER A 416 -44.64 25.16 20.08
C SER A 416 -46.12 25.08 20.35
N ASN A 417 -46.51 25.28 21.62
CA ASN A 417 -47.79 25.73 21.96
C ASN A 417 -47.91 27.10 21.22
N GLU A 418 -48.11 27.05 19.93
CA GLU A 418 -48.49 28.17 19.12
C GLU A 418 -49.86 28.59 19.64
N LYS A 419 -49.85 29.37 20.70
CA LYS A 419 -51.06 30.02 21.15
C LYS A 419 -51.42 31.00 20.03
N GLU A 420 -52.33 30.54 19.17
CA GLU A 420 -53.04 31.46 18.29
C GLU A 420 -53.59 32.60 19.13
N ILE A 421 -53.15 33.82 18.86
CA ILE A 421 -53.73 34.96 19.48
C ILE A 421 -54.97 35.31 18.68
N GLN A 422 -56.13 35.20 19.35
CA GLN A 422 -57.39 35.65 18.81
C GLN A 422 -57.65 37.08 19.27
N VAL A 423 -57.87 37.96 18.33
CA VAL A 423 -58.24 39.32 18.57
C VAL A 423 -59.72 39.50 18.40
N ASN A 424 -60.42 39.81 19.49
CA ASN A 424 -61.86 40.06 19.48
C ASN A 424 -62.18 41.55 19.46
N CYS A 425 -63.19 41.93 18.76
CA CYS A 425 -63.66 43.30 18.73
C CYS A 425 -64.24 43.72 20.12
N PRO A 426 -63.80 44.87 20.70
CA PRO A 426 -64.30 45.32 22.00
C PRO A 426 -65.77 45.73 22.01
N SER A 427 -66.37 45.96 20.84
CA SER A 427 -67.77 46.41 20.72
C SER A 427 -68.75 45.27 20.41
N CYS A 428 -68.40 44.26 19.62
CA CYS A 428 -69.31 43.16 19.21
C CYS A 428 -68.82 41.78 19.60
N GLU A 429 -67.67 41.67 20.27
CA GLU A 429 -67.02 40.45 20.75
C GLU A 429 -66.66 39.44 19.66
N ASN A 430 -66.95 39.71 18.39
CA ASN A 430 -66.60 38.81 17.30
C ASN A 430 -65.07 38.75 17.13
N THR A 431 -64.54 37.53 16.80
CA THR A 431 -63.15 37.35 16.48
C THR A 431 -62.85 37.97 15.11
N VAL A 432 -62.04 39.02 15.11
CA VAL A 432 -61.73 39.83 13.93
C VAL A 432 -60.46 39.35 13.22
N MET A 433 -59.52 38.78 13.97
CA MET A 433 -58.25 38.32 13.44
C MET A 433 -57.65 37.19 14.29
N LYS A 434 -56.96 36.27 13.64
CA LYS A 434 -56.15 35.24 14.27
C LYS A 434 -54.75 35.28 13.69
N PHE A 435 -53.72 35.22 14.50
CA PHE A 435 -52.34 35.17 14.04
C PHE A 435 -51.40 34.45 15.02
N GLU A 436 -50.29 33.93 14.51
CA GLU A 436 -49.24 33.32 15.32
C GLU A 436 -48.37 34.39 16.00
N LYS A 437 -48.08 34.22 17.30
CA LYS A 437 -47.37 35.21 18.14
C LYS A 437 -45.98 35.58 17.58
N ASN A 438 -45.37 34.73 16.79
CA ASN A 438 -43.99 34.93 16.29
C ASN A 438 -43.89 35.77 15.00
N ILE A 439 -45.02 36.15 14.39
CA ILE A 439 -45.03 36.84 13.08
C ILE A 439 -45.05 38.39 13.21
N ILE A 440 -45.38 38.92 14.39
CA ILE A 440 -45.65 40.35 14.52
C ILE A 440 -44.52 41.08 15.24
N LYS A 441 -43.86 41.98 14.52
CA LYS A 441 -42.87 42.94 15.06
C LYS A 441 -43.45 44.29 15.52
N LEU A 442 -44.76 44.46 15.44
CA LEU A 442 -45.42 45.72 15.75
C LEU A 442 -46.15 45.64 17.09
N ASN A 443 -45.78 46.48 18.05
CA ASN A 443 -46.41 46.50 19.36
C ASN A 443 -47.86 47.06 19.37
N LYS A 444 -48.31 47.65 18.27
CA LYS A 444 -49.66 48.26 18.14
C LYS A 444 -50.17 48.00 16.72
N ILE A 445 -51.31 47.39 16.61
CA ILE A 445 -51.95 47.08 15.33
C ILE A 445 -53.33 47.80 15.29
N PRO A 446 -53.55 48.77 14.40
CA PRO A 446 -54.86 49.33 14.21
C PRO A 446 -55.77 48.33 13.44
N ILE A 447 -56.94 48.09 13.94
CA ILE A 447 -57.90 47.12 13.36
C ILE A 447 -59.27 47.77 13.25
N GLU A 448 -59.87 47.67 12.07
CA GLU A 448 -61.32 47.97 11.84
C GLU A 448 -62.08 46.63 11.90
N CYS A 449 -63.13 46.62 12.73
CA CYS A 449 -63.97 45.45 12.84
C CYS A 449 -64.88 45.28 11.59
N PRO A 450 -64.77 44.16 10.85
CA PRO A 450 -65.58 43.91 9.65
C PRO A 450 -67.05 43.68 9.97
N PHE A 451 -67.40 43.45 11.23
CA PHE A 451 -68.76 43.13 11.66
C PHE A 451 -69.59 44.38 12.16
N CYS A 452 -68.93 45.36 12.78
CA CYS A 452 -69.55 46.49 13.35
C CYS A 452 -68.83 47.82 13.05
N SER A 453 -67.83 47.82 12.17
CA SER A 453 -67.01 49.00 11.74
C SER A 453 -66.35 49.74 12.89
N THR A 454 -66.21 49.18 14.07
CA THR A 454 -65.49 49.82 15.18
C THR A 454 -63.99 49.77 14.94
N ASN A 455 -63.33 50.93 14.99
CA ASN A 455 -61.86 51.07 14.94
C ASN A 455 -61.26 50.95 16.33
N PHE A 456 -60.29 50.05 16.52
CA PHE A 456 -59.56 49.86 17.77
C PHE A 456 -58.11 49.54 17.52
N VAL A 457 -57.27 49.68 18.52
CA VAL A 457 -55.83 49.34 18.43
C VAL A 457 -55.60 48.15 19.35
N TYR A 458 -55.15 47.03 18.75
CA TYR A 458 -54.67 45.89 19.50
C TYR A 458 -53.22 46.08 19.94
N THR A 459 -52.91 45.89 21.22
CA THR A 459 -51.55 45.98 21.78
C THR A 459 -51.16 44.59 22.23
N LEU A 460 -50.04 44.11 21.71
CA LEU A 460 -49.41 42.78 22.03
C LEU A 460 -48.81 42.77 23.40
#